data_da41707ca7fd995a9887c58a166029c1
#
_entry.id   da41707ca7fd995a9887c58a166029c1
#
_cell.length_a   1.000
_cell.length_b   1.000
_cell.length_c   1.000
_cell.angle_alpha   90.00
_cell.angle_beta   90.00
_cell.angle_gamma   90.00
#
_symmetry.space_group_name_H-M   'P 1'
#
loop_
_entity.id
_entity.type
_entity.pdbx_description
1 polymer ?
#
loop_
_entity_poly.entity_id
_entity_poly.type
_entity_poly.pdbx_seq_one_letter_code
_entity_poly.pdbx_strand_id
1 'polypeptide(L)'
;AVIRGRRRLGKTSLLRQWSRRGPCCDVLATEGTAASQRAAFAEDLAAVVPGFGEVTYPTWRTLFRSLVAQWPRDGKRPTILVIDELPYLVKTSAELASVLQGLVDDPNGAHVPLVLCGSSQRMMQGLVLDRTAPLYGRAELLVRLQPLPVSELGPALAIDDPRDIVEAYAAWGGVPRYWKLAAGQQGDLWDAVTSLVLSPSGVLHEEASRVLRDEE
;
A
#
# COMPACT_ATOMS: atom_id res chain seq x y z
N ALA A 1 12.70 0.43 1.36
CA ALA A 1 12.04 1.01 0.18
C ALA A 1 10.72 1.69 0.58
N VAL A 2 10.25 2.64 -0.24
CA VAL A 2 8.96 3.31 -0.07
C VAL A 2 8.17 3.24 -1.37
N ILE A 3 6.90 2.80 -1.29
CA ILE A 3 5.98 2.70 -2.42
C ILE A 3 4.81 3.64 -2.17
N ARG A 4 4.56 4.55 -3.09
CA ARG A 4 3.45 5.49 -3.04
C ARG A 4 2.70 5.58 -4.36
N GLY A 5 1.49 6.05 -4.31
CA GLY A 5 0.63 6.24 -5.47
C GLY A 5 -0.83 6.31 -5.05
N ARG A 6 -1.67 6.87 -5.90
CA ARG A 6 -3.10 6.99 -5.63
C ARG A 6 -3.75 5.66 -5.25
N ARG A 7 -4.89 5.72 -4.59
CA ARG A 7 -5.73 4.53 -4.37
C ARG A 7 -6.04 3.84 -5.71
N ARG A 8 -6.20 2.50 -5.67
CA ARG A 8 -6.60 1.66 -6.81
C ARG A 8 -5.60 1.51 -7.95
N LEU A 9 -4.39 2.09 -7.84
CA LEU A 9 -3.29 1.86 -8.79
C LEU A 9 -2.60 0.51 -8.64
N GLY A 10 -3.05 -0.35 -7.72
CA GLY A 10 -2.52 -1.71 -7.61
C GLY A 10 -1.33 -1.87 -6.67
N LYS A 11 -1.05 -0.92 -5.74
CA LYS A 11 0.05 -1.03 -4.76
C LYS A 11 0.06 -2.36 -4.01
N THR A 12 -1.04 -2.69 -3.34
CA THR A 12 -1.20 -3.96 -2.61
C THR A 12 -1.03 -5.18 -3.52
N SER A 13 -1.52 -5.11 -4.77
CA SER A 13 -1.33 -6.21 -5.74
C SER A 13 0.12 -6.37 -6.14
N LEU A 14 0.84 -5.26 -6.35
CA LEU A 14 2.28 -5.26 -6.61
C LEU A 14 3.03 -5.86 -5.41
N LEU A 15 2.75 -5.42 -4.19
CA LEU A 15 3.36 -5.93 -2.97
C LEU A 15 3.14 -7.44 -2.84
N ARG A 16 1.91 -7.92 -2.95
CA ARG A 16 1.57 -9.35 -2.88
C ARG A 16 2.29 -10.18 -3.94
N GLN A 17 2.41 -9.67 -5.16
CA GLN A 17 3.12 -10.37 -6.23
C GLN A 17 4.63 -10.40 -5.98
N TRP A 18 5.16 -9.34 -5.39
CA TRP A 18 6.57 -9.23 -5.04
C TRP A 18 6.91 -10.11 -3.83
N SER A 19 6.08 -10.13 -2.78
CA SER A 19 6.26 -10.92 -1.56
C SER A 19 6.37 -12.44 -1.84
N ARG A 20 5.73 -12.91 -2.91
CA ARG A 20 5.86 -14.32 -3.34
C ARG A 20 7.26 -14.72 -3.79
N ARG A 21 8.16 -13.75 -4.03
CA ARG A 21 9.51 -14.00 -4.55
C ARG A 21 10.57 -14.21 -3.46
N GLY A 22 10.22 -14.02 -2.21
CA GLY A 22 11.14 -14.15 -1.08
C GLY A 22 10.44 -14.11 0.28
N PRO A 23 11.19 -14.28 1.37
CA PRO A 23 10.62 -14.24 2.70
C PRO A 23 10.15 -12.81 3.04
N CYS A 24 8.86 -12.66 3.27
CA CYS A 24 8.22 -11.39 3.62
C CYS A 24 7.23 -11.60 4.77
N CYS A 25 7.07 -10.56 5.58
CA CYS A 25 5.97 -10.40 6.50
C CYS A 25 5.15 -9.20 6.03
N ASP A 26 3.94 -9.45 5.56
CA ASP A 26 3.04 -8.43 5.06
C ASP A 26 2.05 -8.02 6.14
N VAL A 27 2.11 -6.78 6.56
CA VAL A 27 1.17 -6.16 7.50
C VAL A 27 0.30 -5.16 6.74
N LEU A 28 -1.01 -5.36 6.77
CA LEU A 28 -1.97 -4.42 6.23
C LEU A 28 -2.56 -3.57 7.35
N ALA A 29 -2.16 -2.31 7.42
CA ALA A 29 -2.70 -1.38 8.39
C ALA A 29 -4.16 -1.03 8.08
N THR A 30 -4.99 -1.02 9.11
CA THR A 30 -6.41 -0.67 9.05
C THR A 30 -6.72 0.50 9.97
N GLU A 31 -7.87 1.14 9.77
CA GLU A 31 -8.36 2.15 10.71
C GLU A 31 -8.71 1.50 12.05
N GLY A 32 -8.37 2.17 13.15
CA GLY A 32 -8.63 1.68 14.50
C GLY A 32 -7.93 2.52 15.56
N THR A 33 -8.05 2.12 16.81
CA THR A 33 -7.29 2.73 17.90
C THR A 33 -5.81 2.32 17.84
N ALA A 34 -4.91 3.12 18.40
CA ALA A 34 -3.49 2.78 18.47
C ALA A 34 -3.24 1.42 19.17
N ALA A 35 -4.06 1.06 20.14
CA ALA A 35 -3.95 -0.23 20.83
C ALA A 35 -4.38 -1.39 19.94
N SER A 36 -5.54 -1.29 19.27
CA SER A 36 -6.02 -2.34 18.36
C SER A 36 -5.08 -2.51 17.15
N GLN A 37 -4.55 -1.41 16.62
CA GLN A 37 -3.57 -1.46 15.53
C GLN A 37 -2.28 -2.16 15.93
N ARG A 38 -1.75 -1.90 17.16
CA ARG A 38 -0.58 -2.62 17.65
C ARG A 38 -0.84 -4.10 17.88
N ALA A 39 -2.02 -4.46 18.37
CA ALA A 39 -2.39 -5.86 18.55
C ALA A 39 -2.45 -6.60 17.20
N ALA A 40 -3.18 -6.06 16.22
CA ALA A 40 -3.26 -6.64 14.88
C ALA A 40 -1.88 -6.73 14.21
N PHE A 41 -1.06 -5.69 14.35
CA PHE A 41 0.32 -5.69 13.84
C PHE A 41 1.17 -6.81 14.47
N ALA A 42 1.02 -7.04 15.78
CA ALA A 42 1.73 -8.11 16.47
C ALA A 42 1.23 -9.51 16.05
N GLU A 43 -0.07 -9.66 15.80
CA GLU A 43 -0.67 -10.89 15.26
C GLU A 43 -0.11 -11.22 13.86
N ASP A 44 -0.04 -10.24 12.95
CA ASP A 44 0.54 -10.43 11.61
C ASP A 44 2.03 -10.84 11.71
N LEU A 45 2.79 -10.24 12.64
CA LEU A 45 4.19 -10.58 12.87
C LEU A 45 4.41 -11.99 13.40
N ALA A 46 3.41 -12.60 14.04
CA ALA A 46 3.50 -13.98 14.55
C ALA A 46 3.76 -15.01 13.43
N ALA A 47 3.46 -14.66 12.18
CA ALA A 47 3.79 -15.49 11.01
C ALA A 47 5.30 -15.70 10.81
N VAL A 48 6.14 -14.78 11.29
CA VAL A 48 7.61 -14.83 11.15
C VAL A 48 8.33 -14.85 12.49
N VAL A 49 7.68 -14.41 13.57
CA VAL A 49 8.19 -14.42 14.93
C VAL A 49 7.18 -15.15 15.83
N PRO A 50 7.33 -16.47 16.04
CA PRO A 50 6.39 -17.25 16.84
C PRO A 50 6.18 -16.66 18.25
N GLY A 51 4.92 -16.60 18.69
CA GLY A 51 4.54 -16.05 20.00
C GLY A 51 4.47 -14.51 20.06
N PHE A 52 4.84 -13.81 19.01
CA PHE A 52 4.85 -12.33 19.02
C PHE A 52 3.45 -11.73 19.23
N GLY A 53 2.42 -12.35 18.67
CA GLY A 53 1.02 -11.94 18.83
C GLY A 53 0.43 -12.22 20.22
N GLU A 54 1.08 -13.03 21.04
CA GLU A 54 0.63 -13.37 22.41
C GLU A 54 1.02 -12.29 23.43
N VAL A 55 1.87 -11.34 23.03
CA VAL A 55 2.40 -10.28 23.89
C VAL A 55 1.66 -8.97 23.64
N THR A 56 1.25 -8.31 24.72
CA THR A 56 0.69 -6.95 24.66
C THR A 56 1.81 -5.91 24.68
N TYR A 57 1.85 -5.07 23.66
CA TYR A 57 2.82 -3.99 23.52
C TYR A 57 2.19 -2.63 23.86
N PRO A 58 2.61 -1.95 24.94
CA PRO A 58 2.01 -0.67 25.35
C PRO A 58 2.31 0.47 24.36
N THR A 59 3.43 0.41 23.65
CA THR A 59 3.85 1.45 22.69
C THR A 59 4.44 0.81 21.42
N TRP A 60 4.44 1.57 20.31
CA TRP A 60 5.15 1.18 19.10
C TRP A 60 6.65 0.98 19.34
N ARG A 61 7.26 1.80 20.18
CA ARG A 61 8.68 1.66 20.56
C ARG A 61 8.99 0.31 21.21
N THR A 62 8.15 -0.14 22.13
CA THR A 62 8.33 -1.44 22.78
C THR A 62 8.12 -2.59 21.79
N LEU A 63 7.14 -2.49 20.91
CA LEU A 63 6.87 -3.45 19.87
C LEU A 63 8.07 -3.60 18.92
N PHE A 64 8.55 -2.49 18.33
CA PHE A 64 9.66 -2.55 17.37
C PHE A 64 10.98 -2.94 18.01
N ARG A 65 11.24 -2.56 19.27
CA ARG A 65 12.42 -3.04 20.00
C ARG A 65 12.38 -4.55 20.20
N SER A 66 11.23 -5.11 20.58
CA SER A 66 11.04 -6.56 20.70
C SER A 66 11.18 -7.25 19.34
N LEU A 67 10.64 -6.66 18.29
CA LEU A 67 10.75 -7.15 16.92
C LEU A 67 12.19 -7.26 16.46
N VAL A 68 12.99 -6.21 16.62
CA VAL A 68 14.41 -6.19 16.23
C VAL A 68 15.20 -7.30 16.93
N ALA A 69 14.93 -7.53 18.20
CA ALA A 69 15.62 -8.57 18.98
C ALA A 69 15.32 -9.99 18.49
N GLN A 70 14.16 -10.21 17.89
CA GLN A 70 13.65 -11.52 17.49
C GLN A 70 13.57 -11.70 15.97
N TRP A 71 13.91 -10.65 15.17
CA TRP A 71 13.77 -10.70 13.71
C TRP A 71 14.63 -11.81 13.09
N PRO A 72 14.07 -12.65 12.22
CA PRO A 72 14.81 -13.76 11.60
C PRO A 72 16.01 -13.26 10.77
N ARG A 73 17.19 -13.85 11.02
CA ARG A 73 18.45 -13.48 10.33
C ARG A 73 19.13 -14.66 9.63
N ASP A 74 18.54 -15.85 9.72
CA ASP A 74 19.21 -17.11 9.37
C ASP A 74 19.04 -17.54 7.91
N GLY A 75 18.43 -16.71 7.07
CA GLY A 75 18.14 -17.04 5.68
C GLY A 75 19.23 -16.55 4.70
N LYS A 76 19.32 -17.23 3.54
CA LYS A 76 20.11 -16.74 2.40
C LYS A 76 19.62 -15.40 1.87
N ARG A 77 18.38 -15.02 2.16
CA ARG A 77 17.76 -13.73 1.87
C ARG A 77 17.15 -13.19 3.16
N PRO A 78 17.31 -11.88 3.44
CA PRO A 78 16.70 -11.29 4.62
C PRO A 78 15.17 -11.34 4.49
N THR A 79 14.50 -11.64 5.59
CA THR A 79 13.05 -11.45 5.70
C THR A 79 12.75 -9.96 5.65
N ILE A 80 11.72 -9.57 4.91
CA ILE A 80 11.37 -8.15 4.69
C ILE A 80 10.04 -7.87 5.38
N LEU A 81 9.98 -6.81 6.16
CA LEU A 81 8.74 -6.30 6.72
C LEU A 81 8.08 -5.33 5.75
N VAL A 82 6.91 -5.67 5.28
CA VAL A 82 6.06 -4.82 4.43
C VAL A 82 4.95 -4.22 5.27
N ILE A 83 4.85 -2.90 5.30
CA ILE A 83 3.75 -2.18 5.95
C ILE A 83 2.94 -1.49 4.88
N ASP A 84 1.79 -2.08 4.53
CA ASP A 84 0.85 -1.47 3.58
C ASP A 84 -0.13 -0.56 4.33
N GLU A 85 -0.48 0.55 3.72
CA GLU A 85 -1.33 1.62 4.26
C GLU A 85 -0.80 2.22 5.60
N LEU A 86 0.52 2.42 5.68
CA LEU A 86 1.20 3.10 6.81
C LEU A 86 0.49 4.39 7.29
N PRO A 87 -0.11 5.23 6.43
CA PRO A 87 -0.86 6.40 6.85
C PRO A 87 -1.92 6.15 7.94
N TYR A 88 -2.58 4.99 7.96
CA TYR A 88 -3.55 4.67 9.00
C TYR A 88 -2.92 4.55 10.39
N LEU A 89 -1.71 4.00 10.47
CA LEU A 89 -0.99 3.87 11.74
C LEU A 89 -0.51 5.24 12.24
N VAL A 90 0.04 6.05 11.35
CA VAL A 90 0.59 7.37 11.72
C VAL A 90 -0.51 8.35 12.10
N LYS A 91 -1.70 8.25 11.49
CA LYS A 91 -2.87 9.08 11.83
C LYS A 91 -3.26 8.99 13.32
N THR A 92 -3.11 7.80 13.91
CA THR A 92 -3.46 7.53 15.32
C THR A 92 -2.26 7.51 16.26
N SER A 93 -1.05 7.45 15.71
CA SER A 93 0.21 7.31 16.46
C SER A 93 1.30 8.13 15.78
N ALA A 94 1.28 9.46 15.97
CA ALA A 94 2.23 10.37 15.33
C ALA A 94 3.71 10.04 15.67
N GLU A 95 3.94 9.45 16.86
CA GLU A 95 5.26 8.99 17.30
C GLU A 95 5.84 7.84 16.46
N LEU A 96 4.98 7.10 15.74
CA LEU A 96 5.41 5.94 14.94
C LEU A 96 6.45 6.34 13.88
N ALA A 97 6.31 7.50 13.26
CA ALA A 97 7.28 7.98 12.28
C ALA A 97 8.69 8.12 12.87
N SER A 98 8.80 8.63 14.10
CA SER A 98 10.08 8.74 14.82
C SER A 98 10.60 7.38 15.31
N VAL A 99 9.70 6.46 15.63
CA VAL A 99 10.09 5.07 15.98
C VAL A 99 10.68 4.36 14.77
N LEU A 100 10.05 4.48 13.59
CA LEU A 100 10.57 3.93 12.34
C LEU A 100 11.88 4.59 11.92
N GLN A 101 12.03 5.90 12.15
CA GLN A 101 13.30 6.60 11.95
C GLN A 101 14.41 5.97 12.81
N GLY A 102 14.17 5.80 14.10
CA GLY A 102 15.14 5.19 15.01
C GLY A 102 15.48 3.75 14.63
N LEU A 103 14.53 3.00 14.06
CA LEU A 103 14.77 1.65 13.56
C LEU A 103 15.71 1.63 12.34
N VAL A 104 15.54 2.58 11.43
CA VAL A 104 16.37 2.70 10.21
C VAL A 104 17.76 3.25 10.53
N ASP A 105 17.85 4.15 11.50
CA ASP A 105 19.10 4.82 11.90
C ASP A 105 19.93 4.01 12.94
N ASP A 106 19.50 2.81 13.33
CA ASP A 106 20.17 2.01 14.37
C ASP A 106 21.60 1.65 13.95
N PRO A 107 22.64 2.19 14.62
CA PRO A 107 24.03 1.95 14.27
C PRO A 107 24.49 0.51 14.58
N ASN A 108 23.76 -0.22 15.39
CA ASN A 108 24.11 -1.61 15.75
C ASN A 108 23.70 -2.62 14.68
N GLY A 109 23.18 -2.16 13.54
CA GLY A 109 22.97 -2.99 12.35
C GLY A 109 21.91 -4.07 12.48
N ALA A 110 21.00 -3.93 13.43
CA ALA A 110 19.84 -4.81 13.55
C ALA A 110 18.80 -4.43 12.46
N HIS A 111 19.21 -4.55 11.19
CA HIS A 111 18.35 -4.16 10.09
C HIS A 111 17.16 -5.10 9.95
N VAL A 112 15.96 -4.57 10.21
CA VAL A 112 14.73 -5.10 9.68
C VAL A 112 14.51 -4.41 8.33
N PRO A 113 14.70 -5.09 7.20
CA PRO A 113 14.46 -4.47 5.90
C PRO A 113 12.97 -4.07 5.78
N LEU A 114 12.73 -2.79 5.47
CA LEU A 114 11.39 -2.22 5.45
C LEU A 114 10.93 -1.88 4.03
N VAL A 115 9.67 -2.21 3.75
CA VAL A 115 8.91 -1.64 2.64
C VAL A 115 7.70 -0.93 3.21
N LEU A 116 7.66 0.38 3.06
CA LEU A 116 6.58 1.23 3.52
C LEU A 116 5.69 1.62 2.34
N CYS A 117 4.40 1.41 2.46
CA CYS A 117 3.44 1.69 1.41
C CYS A 117 2.27 2.53 1.93
N GLY A 118 1.77 3.42 1.09
CA GLY A 118 0.59 4.21 1.42
C GLY A 118 -0.08 4.85 0.22
N SER A 119 -1.40 5.01 0.32
CA SER A 119 -2.22 5.61 -0.72
C SER A 119 -2.39 7.13 -0.54
N SER A 120 -2.33 7.65 0.68
CA SER A 120 -2.38 9.09 0.94
C SER A 120 -1.08 9.77 0.50
N GLN A 121 -1.13 10.49 -0.62
CA GLN A 121 0.04 11.18 -1.16
C GLN A 121 0.56 12.26 -0.21
N ARG A 122 -0.35 13.04 0.37
CA ARG A 122 -0.02 14.10 1.34
C ARG A 122 0.71 13.54 2.57
N MET A 123 0.16 12.48 3.17
CA MET A 123 0.79 11.87 4.35
C MET A 123 2.13 11.23 4.01
N MET A 124 2.22 10.49 2.90
CA MET A 124 3.49 9.89 2.46
C MET A 124 4.53 10.96 2.12
N GLN A 125 4.12 12.11 1.60
CA GLN A 125 5.01 13.24 1.39
C GLN A 125 5.56 13.76 2.73
N GLY A 126 4.71 14.06 3.69
CA GLY A 126 5.11 14.54 5.01
C GLY A 126 5.89 13.53 5.86
N LEU A 127 5.84 12.23 5.51
CA LEU A 127 6.59 11.19 6.21
C LEU A 127 7.99 10.94 5.64
N VAL A 128 8.14 11.06 4.30
CA VAL A 128 9.33 10.56 3.60
C VAL A 128 9.98 11.59 2.69
N LEU A 129 9.25 12.53 2.11
CA LEU A 129 9.76 13.38 1.03
C LEU A 129 10.09 14.80 1.47
N ASP A 130 9.38 15.36 2.42
CA ASP A 130 9.67 16.70 2.92
C ASP A 130 10.98 16.69 3.71
N ARG A 131 11.77 17.76 3.57
CA ARG A 131 13.09 17.84 4.23
C ARG A 131 13.03 17.72 5.75
N THR A 132 11.90 18.06 6.35
CA THR A 132 11.64 17.95 7.79
C THR A 132 11.01 16.60 8.18
N ALA A 133 10.70 15.76 7.20
CA ALA A 133 10.06 14.45 7.46
C ALA A 133 11.01 13.50 8.21
N PRO A 134 10.49 12.72 9.17
CA PRO A 134 11.31 11.80 9.96
C PRO A 134 12.08 10.78 9.11
N LEU A 135 11.54 10.35 7.97
CA LEU A 135 12.16 9.36 7.09
C LEU A 135 12.82 9.98 5.85
N TYR A 136 12.99 11.31 5.82
CA TYR A 136 13.65 11.98 4.70
C TYR A 136 15.10 11.49 4.49
N GLY A 137 15.44 11.18 3.24
CA GLY A 137 16.79 10.72 2.85
C GLY A 137 17.14 9.30 3.29
N ARG A 138 16.21 8.56 3.94
CA ARG A 138 16.46 7.20 4.46
C ARG A 138 15.96 6.08 3.55
N ALA A 139 15.23 6.43 2.50
CA ALA A 139 14.74 5.45 1.54
C ALA A 139 15.77 5.24 0.43
N GLU A 140 16.31 4.04 0.31
CA GLU A 140 17.19 3.63 -0.80
C GLU A 140 16.43 3.52 -2.13
N LEU A 141 15.13 3.23 -2.08
CA LEU A 141 14.27 3.10 -3.24
C LEU A 141 12.93 3.80 -2.99
N LEU A 142 12.61 4.74 -3.88
CA LEU A 142 11.32 5.44 -3.91
C LEU A 142 10.57 5.05 -5.19
N VAL A 143 9.47 4.33 -5.04
CA VAL A 143 8.60 3.92 -6.15
C VAL A 143 7.32 4.74 -6.12
N ARG A 144 7.08 5.51 -7.17
CA ARG A 144 5.80 6.17 -7.40
C ARG A 144 5.02 5.39 -8.46
N LEU A 145 3.99 4.66 -8.04
CA LEU A 145 3.09 4.04 -9.02
C LEU A 145 2.34 5.12 -9.80
N GLN A 146 2.41 4.97 -11.10
CA GLN A 146 1.66 5.78 -12.06
C GLN A 146 0.44 4.99 -12.56
N PRO A 147 -0.57 5.64 -13.11
CA PRO A 147 -1.58 4.96 -13.93
C PRO A 147 -0.92 4.11 -15.02
N LEU A 148 -1.50 2.98 -15.33
CA LEU A 148 -1.03 2.13 -16.43
C LEU A 148 -1.18 2.86 -17.76
N PRO A 149 -0.24 2.70 -18.70
CA PRO A 149 -0.34 3.32 -20.02
C PRO A 149 -1.44 2.67 -20.87
N VAL A 150 -1.92 3.38 -21.87
CA VAL A 150 -2.97 2.91 -22.79
C VAL A 150 -2.61 1.60 -23.49
N SER A 151 -1.33 1.36 -23.73
CA SER A 151 -0.82 0.12 -24.36
C SER A 151 -1.16 -1.16 -23.58
N GLU A 152 -1.37 -1.05 -22.28
CA GLU A 152 -1.69 -2.20 -21.42
C GLU A 152 -3.19 -2.52 -21.40
N LEU A 153 -4.04 -1.61 -21.87
CA LEU A 153 -5.48 -1.78 -21.76
C LEU A 153 -6.02 -2.83 -22.73
N GLY A 154 -5.57 -2.82 -23.98
CA GLY A 154 -6.00 -3.80 -24.99
C GLY A 154 -5.80 -5.24 -24.50
N PRO A 155 -4.58 -5.65 -24.13
CA PRO A 155 -4.32 -6.97 -23.55
C PRO A 155 -5.13 -7.26 -22.28
N ALA A 156 -5.34 -6.25 -21.43
CA ALA A 156 -6.05 -6.43 -20.16
C ALA A 156 -7.55 -6.65 -20.30
N LEU A 157 -8.17 -6.05 -21.31
CA LEU A 157 -9.61 -6.14 -21.58
C LEU A 157 -9.96 -7.00 -22.81
N ALA A 158 -8.97 -7.60 -23.46
CA ALA A 158 -9.11 -8.36 -24.70
C ALA A 158 -9.77 -7.51 -25.82
N ILE A 159 -9.30 -6.27 -25.98
CA ILE A 159 -9.74 -5.34 -27.04
C ILE A 159 -8.60 -5.20 -28.05
N ASP A 160 -8.90 -5.45 -29.32
CA ASP A 160 -7.92 -5.39 -30.41
C ASP A 160 -8.04 -4.13 -31.26
N ASP A 161 -9.23 -3.54 -31.38
CA ASP A 161 -9.44 -2.33 -32.18
C ASP A 161 -8.81 -1.12 -31.48
N PRO A 162 -7.88 -0.39 -32.15
CA PRO A 162 -7.21 0.77 -31.55
C PRO A 162 -8.17 1.90 -31.15
N ARG A 163 -9.28 2.07 -31.83
CA ARG A 163 -10.28 3.08 -31.52
C ARG A 163 -11.00 2.72 -30.22
N ASP A 164 -11.44 1.46 -30.08
CA ASP A 164 -12.10 0.97 -28.88
C ASP A 164 -11.15 1.03 -27.67
N ILE A 165 -9.85 0.77 -27.87
CA ILE A 165 -8.82 0.92 -26.82
C ILE A 165 -8.76 2.38 -26.34
N VAL A 166 -8.75 3.35 -27.26
CA VAL A 166 -8.69 4.78 -26.90
C VAL A 166 -9.97 5.21 -26.19
N GLU A 167 -11.14 4.80 -26.68
CA GLU A 167 -12.43 5.10 -26.06
C GLU A 167 -12.53 4.49 -24.65
N ALA A 168 -12.14 3.24 -24.49
CA ALA A 168 -12.10 2.57 -23.18
C ALA A 168 -11.10 3.25 -22.22
N TYR A 169 -9.94 3.67 -22.72
CA TYR A 169 -8.96 4.38 -21.90
C TYR A 169 -9.44 5.79 -21.51
N ALA A 170 -10.19 6.46 -22.37
CA ALA A 170 -10.82 7.73 -22.05
C ALA A 170 -11.86 7.59 -20.90
N ALA A 171 -12.58 6.48 -20.85
CA ALA A 171 -13.56 6.19 -19.80
C ALA A 171 -12.90 5.76 -18.49
N TRP A 172 -11.93 4.83 -18.53
CA TRP A 172 -11.40 4.15 -17.35
C TRP A 172 -10.04 4.66 -16.90
N GLY A 173 -9.34 5.45 -17.73
CA GLY A 173 -7.96 5.85 -17.48
C GLY A 173 -7.03 4.65 -17.29
N GLY A 174 -5.88 4.88 -16.69
CA GLY A 174 -4.91 3.83 -16.38
C GLY A 174 -5.08 3.22 -14.99
N VAL A 175 -6.31 3.06 -14.49
CA VAL A 175 -6.57 2.54 -13.14
C VAL A 175 -6.96 1.06 -13.19
N PRO A 176 -6.08 0.12 -12.75
CA PRO A 176 -6.31 -1.32 -12.88
C PRO A 176 -7.63 -1.80 -12.25
N ARG A 177 -8.06 -1.14 -11.18
CA ARG A 177 -9.34 -1.46 -10.53
C ARG A 177 -10.53 -1.21 -11.44
N TYR A 178 -10.51 -0.14 -12.23
CA TYR A 178 -11.61 0.18 -13.15
C TYR A 178 -11.64 -0.80 -14.32
N TRP A 179 -10.48 -1.17 -14.84
CA TRP A 179 -10.37 -2.21 -15.88
C TRP A 179 -10.95 -3.54 -15.42
N LYS A 180 -10.63 -3.96 -14.19
CA LYS A 180 -11.19 -5.19 -13.60
C LYS A 180 -12.71 -5.12 -13.45
N LEU A 181 -13.26 -3.97 -13.10
CA LEU A 181 -14.70 -3.79 -12.99
C LEU A 181 -15.37 -3.79 -14.37
N ALA A 182 -14.77 -3.11 -15.35
CA ALA A 182 -15.24 -3.07 -16.73
C ALA A 182 -15.24 -4.47 -17.37
N ALA A 183 -14.15 -5.24 -17.20
CA ALA A 183 -14.05 -6.61 -17.69
C ALA A 183 -15.11 -7.57 -17.13
N GLY A 184 -15.71 -7.24 -15.98
CA GLY A 184 -16.79 -8.01 -15.37
C GLY A 184 -18.20 -7.62 -15.85
N GLN A 185 -18.33 -6.61 -16.72
CA GLN A 185 -19.63 -6.20 -17.29
C GLN A 185 -19.94 -6.98 -18.55
N GLN A 186 -21.23 -7.11 -18.84
CA GLN A 186 -21.73 -7.60 -20.13
C GLN A 186 -22.09 -6.41 -21.03
N GLY A 187 -22.02 -6.61 -22.34
CA GLY A 187 -22.33 -5.57 -23.33
C GLY A 187 -21.10 -4.78 -23.78
N ASP A 188 -21.34 -3.58 -24.27
CA ASP A 188 -20.30 -2.69 -24.78
C ASP A 188 -19.73 -1.73 -23.72
N LEU A 189 -18.84 -0.84 -24.14
CA LEU A 189 -18.25 0.19 -23.28
C LEU A 189 -19.31 1.06 -22.59
N TRP A 190 -20.36 1.43 -23.34
CA TRP A 190 -21.39 2.34 -22.83
C TRP A 190 -22.34 1.65 -21.85
N ASP A 191 -22.59 0.37 -22.01
CA ASP A 191 -23.30 -0.45 -21.04
C ASP A 191 -22.53 -0.51 -19.73
N ALA A 192 -21.21 -0.72 -19.80
CA ALA A 192 -20.33 -0.71 -18.64
C ALA A 192 -20.27 0.66 -17.95
N VAL A 193 -20.16 1.75 -18.71
CA VAL A 193 -20.17 3.13 -18.16
C VAL A 193 -21.52 3.42 -17.50
N THR A 194 -22.61 3.07 -18.13
CA THR A 194 -23.97 3.27 -17.59
C THR A 194 -24.15 2.51 -16.28
N SER A 195 -23.77 1.23 -16.23
CA SER A 195 -23.91 0.38 -15.06
C SER A 195 -23.01 0.81 -13.90
N LEU A 196 -21.73 1.09 -14.19
CA LEU A 196 -20.72 1.32 -13.13
C LEU A 196 -20.67 2.77 -12.64
N VAL A 197 -20.90 3.74 -13.53
CA VAL A 197 -20.66 5.17 -13.25
C VAL A 197 -21.96 5.97 -13.19
N LEU A 198 -22.85 5.83 -14.20
CA LEU A 198 -24.03 6.68 -14.31
C LEU A 198 -25.16 6.20 -13.42
N SER A 199 -25.32 4.89 -13.22
CA SER A 199 -26.31 4.36 -12.31
C SER A 199 -26.07 4.82 -10.87
N PRO A 200 -27.08 5.30 -10.14
CA PRO A 200 -26.96 5.64 -8.72
C PRO A 200 -26.48 4.47 -7.84
N SER A 201 -26.76 3.24 -8.26
CA SER A 201 -26.27 2.01 -7.61
C SER A 201 -24.90 1.53 -8.11
N GLY A 202 -24.33 2.21 -9.10
CA GLY A 202 -23.04 1.88 -9.70
C GLY A 202 -21.88 2.06 -8.71
N VAL A 203 -20.98 1.08 -8.66
CA VAL A 203 -19.86 1.07 -7.69
C VAL A 203 -18.86 2.20 -7.90
N LEU A 204 -18.89 2.89 -9.04
CA LEU A 204 -18.07 4.05 -9.37
C LEU A 204 -18.87 5.36 -9.39
N HIS A 205 -20.16 5.34 -9.09
CA HIS A 205 -21.03 6.53 -9.17
C HIS A 205 -20.47 7.72 -8.38
N GLU A 206 -20.04 7.51 -7.16
CA GLU A 206 -19.45 8.56 -6.31
C GLU A 206 -17.91 8.60 -6.35
N GLU A 207 -17.31 7.88 -7.28
CA GLU A 207 -15.87 7.70 -7.27
C GLU A 207 -15.09 9.01 -7.47
N ALA A 208 -15.53 9.86 -8.37
CA ALA A 208 -14.89 11.15 -8.61
C ALA A 208 -14.86 12.01 -7.33
N SER A 209 -15.98 12.07 -6.60
CA SER A 209 -16.07 12.80 -5.35
C SER A 209 -15.20 12.20 -4.24
N ARG A 210 -15.04 10.87 -4.22
CA ARG A 210 -14.15 10.19 -3.26
C ARG A 210 -12.69 10.47 -3.55
N VAL A 211 -12.29 10.40 -4.83
CA VAL A 211 -10.90 10.66 -5.26
C VAL A 211 -10.50 12.09 -4.91
N LEU A 212 -11.37 13.07 -5.15
CA LEU A 212 -11.08 14.46 -4.81
C LEU A 212 -10.90 14.66 -3.31
N ARG A 213 -11.77 14.08 -2.47
CA ARG A 213 -11.64 14.15 -1.00
C ARG A 213 -10.39 13.47 -0.45
N ASP A 214 -9.91 12.42 -1.09
CA ASP A 214 -8.69 11.72 -0.67
C ASP A 214 -7.40 12.51 -1.01
N GLU A 215 -7.48 13.53 -1.86
CA GLU A 215 -6.36 14.37 -2.31
C GLU A 215 -6.28 15.74 -1.60
N GLU A 216 -7.36 16.18 -0.97
CA GLU A 216 -7.37 17.35 -0.07
C GLU A 216 -6.73 17.03 1.28
#